data_65d031f44b95dd5dcdfcc430168531e6
#
_entry.id   65d031f44b95dd5dcdfcc430168531e6
#
_cell.length_a   1.000
_cell.length_b   1.000
_cell.length_c   1.000
_cell.angle_alpha   90.00
_cell.angle_beta   90.00
_cell.angle_gamma   90.00
#
_symmetry.space_group_name_H-M   'P 1'
#
loop_
_entity.id
_entity.type
_entity.pdbx_description
1 polymer ?
#
loop_
_entity_poly.entity_id
_entity_poly.type
_entity_poly.pdbx_seq_one_letter_code
_entity_poly.pdbx_strand_id
1 'polypeptide(L)'
;MILMGIDPGYAITGYGLVDYNRGKFRIVDYGVISTRANTPFEQRILAIFDGLTRIIEQAAPASVAVEELFFSRNTTTAIVELMYAFVTGNDPM
;
A
#
# COMPACT_ATOMS: atom_id res chain seq x y z
N MET A 1 6.86 -12.87 11.47
CA MET A 1 6.59 -12.58 10.04
C MET A 1 5.83 -11.28 9.91
N ILE A 2 6.36 -10.35 9.16
CA ILE A 2 5.73 -9.05 8.97
C ILE A 2 4.72 -9.14 7.83
N LEU A 3 3.50 -8.69 8.10
CA LEU A 3 2.43 -8.60 7.12
C LEU A 3 2.03 -7.14 7.00
N MET A 4 1.70 -6.73 5.77
CA MET A 4 1.28 -5.36 5.50
C MET A 4 -0.13 -5.35 4.92
N GLY A 5 -0.96 -4.45 5.44
CA GLY A 5 -2.28 -4.17 4.89
C GLY A 5 -2.32 -2.77 4.33
N ILE A 6 -2.98 -2.60 3.21
CA ILE A 6 -3.15 -1.32 2.55
C ILE A 6 -4.62 -1.07 2.29
N ASP A 7 -5.08 0.11 2.68
CA ASP A 7 -6.43 0.60 2.44
C ASP A 7 -6.33 1.80 1.50
N PRO A 8 -6.44 1.57 0.18
CA PRO A 8 -6.25 2.64 -0.79
C PRO A 8 -7.42 3.61 -0.80
N GLY A 9 -7.12 4.90 -0.73
CA GLY A 9 -8.09 5.96 -0.82
C GLY A 9 -7.69 6.98 -1.88
N TYR A 10 -8.67 7.80 -2.30
CA TYR A 10 -8.41 8.78 -3.35
C TYR A 10 -7.41 9.85 -2.90
N ALA A 11 -7.59 10.41 -1.72
CA ALA A 11 -6.71 11.43 -1.16
C ALA A 11 -5.82 10.89 -0.04
N ILE A 12 -6.24 9.82 0.61
CA ILE A 12 -5.57 9.25 1.77
C ILE A 12 -5.50 7.74 1.58
N THR A 13 -4.30 7.19 1.64
CA THR A 13 -4.08 5.75 1.62
C THR A 13 -3.57 5.35 2.99
N GLY A 14 -4.30 4.44 3.64
CA GLY A 14 -3.90 3.92 4.94
C GLY A 14 -3.05 2.67 4.80
N TYR A 15 -2.18 2.43 5.76
CA TYR A 15 -1.41 1.19 5.83
C TYR A 15 -1.25 0.74 7.27
N GLY A 16 -1.04 -0.55 7.42
CA GLY A 16 -0.71 -1.14 8.71
C GLY A 16 0.31 -2.24 8.55
N LEU A 17 1.18 -2.37 9.51
CA LEU A 17 2.16 -3.43 9.59
C LEU A 17 1.92 -4.22 10.87
N VAL A 18 1.83 -5.52 10.75
CA VAL A 18 1.69 -6.41 11.89
C VAL A 18 2.75 -7.49 11.84
N ASP A 19 3.19 -7.90 13.01
CA ASP A 19 4.04 -9.07 13.16
C ASP A 19 3.17 -10.25 13.58
N TYR A 20 3.11 -11.26 12.73
CA TYR A 20 2.39 -12.49 13.01
C TYR A 20 3.38 -13.56 13.45
N ASN A 21 3.17 -14.10 14.63
CA ASN A 21 4.03 -15.12 15.17
C ASN A 21 3.21 -16.08 16.05
N ARG A 22 3.20 -17.34 15.66
CA ARG A 22 2.56 -18.42 16.42
C ARG A 22 1.10 -18.13 16.76
N GLY A 23 0.33 -17.64 15.79
CA GLY A 23 -1.08 -17.35 15.96
C GLY A 23 -1.37 -16.02 16.65
N LYS A 24 -0.37 -15.23 16.95
CA LYS A 24 -0.53 -13.92 17.61
C LYS A 24 -0.11 -12.79 16.68
N PHE A 25 -0.87 -11.70 16.74
CA PHE A 25 -0.59 -10.48 15.97
C PHE A 25 -0.13 -9.38 16.92
N ARG A 26 0.90 -8.66 16.50
CA ARG A 26 1.36 -7.46 17.19
C ARG A 26 1.44 -6.33 16.19
N ILE A 27 0.86 -5.18 16.51
CA ILE A 27 0.95 -3.99 15.65
C ILE A 27 2.38 -3.48 15.71
N VAL A 28 3.00 -3.37 14.54
CA VAL A 28 4.37 -2.85 14.42
C VAL A 28 4.33 -1.36 14.12
N ASP A 29 3.50 -0.96 13.14
CA ASP A 29 3.38 0.42 12.72
C ASP A 29 2.08 0.58 11.92
N TYR A 30 1.61 1.82 11.80
CA TYR A 30 0.49 2.16 10.94
C TYR A 30 0.54 3.65 10.63
N GLY A 31 -0.12 4.05 9.57
CA GLY A 31 -0.14 5.44 9.19
C GLY A 31 -0.93 5.68 7.92
N VAL A 32 -0.76 6.87 7.39
CA VAL A 32 -1.43 7.27 6.16
C VAL A 32 -0.43 7.97 5.23
N ILE A 33 -0.69 7.85 3.93
CA ILE A 33 -0.05 8.64 2.89
C ILE A 33 -1.15 9.51 2.31
N SER A 34 -1.01 10.81 2.42
CA SER A 34 -2.02 11.76 1.93
C SER A 34 -1.46 12.62 0.83
N THR A 35 -2.34 13.01 -0.10
CA THR A 35 -2.03 13.94 -1.17
C THR A 35 -2.99 15.11 -1.07
N ARG A 36 -2.51 16.30 -1.48
CA ARG A 36 -3.34 17.51 -1.43
C ARG A 36 -4.51 17.40 -2.41
N ALA A 37 -5.64 18.05 -2.06
CA ALA A 37 -6.72 18.27 -2.99
C ALA A 37 -6.17 18.94 -4.27
N ASN A 38 -6.78 18.65 -5.40
CA ASN A 38 -6.39 19.19 -6.71
C ASN A 38 -5.03 18.70 -7.23
N THR A 39 -4.42 17.71 -6.59
CA THR A 39 -3.23 17.07 -7.13
C THR A 39 -3.61 16.24 -8.34
N PRO A 40 -2.93 16.37 -9.49
CA PRO A 40 -3.21 15.53 -10.66
C PRO A 40 -3.07 14.05 -10.34
N PHE A 41 -3.88 13.23 -11.01
CA PHE A 41 -3.96 11.79 -10.75
C PHE A 41 -2.58 11.11 -10.82
N GLU A 42 -1.80 11.44 -11.85
CA GLU A 42 -0.48 10.83 -12.04
C GLU A 42 0.46 11.14 -10.89
N GLN A 43 0.37 12.35 -10.36
CA GLN A 43 1.19 12.77 -9.22
C GLN A 43 0.72 12.11 -7.93
N ARG A 44 -0.58 11.87 -7.77
CA ARG A 44 -1.11 11.14 -6.62
C ARG A 44 -0.59 9.71 -6.61
N ILE A 45 -0.67 9.03 -7.74
CA ILE A 45 -0.19 7.65 -7.84
C ILE A 45 1.30 7.58 -7.55
N LEU A 46 2.08 8.51 -8.07
CA LEU A 46 3.51 8.54 -7.81
C LEU A 46 3.82 8.77 -6.32
N ALA A 47 3.12 9.71 -5.68
CA ALA A 47 3.31 9.98 -4.26
C ALA A 47 2.95 8.75 -3.40
N ILE A 48 1.86 8.08 -3.72
CA ILE A 48 1.45 6.86 -3.01
C ILE A 48 2.48 5.76 -3.23
N PHE A 49 2.93 5.58 -4.46
CA PHE A 49 3.93 4.57 -4.80
C PHE A 49 5.24 4.83 -4.03
N ASP A 50 5.73 6.07 -4.04
CA ASP A 50 6.96 6.42 -3.33
C ASP A 50 6.83 6.19 -1.83
N GLY A 51 5.70 6.59 -1.25
CA GLY A 51 5.45 6.40 0.18
C GLY A 51 5.38 4.94 0.56
N LEU A 52 4.63 4.13 -0.20
CA LEU A 52 4.53 2.70 0.06
C LEU A 52 5.86 1.98 -0.17
N THR A 53 6.60 2.40 -1.18
CA THR A 53 7.92 1.83 -1.47
C THR A 53 8.86 1.98 -0.28
N ARG A 54 8.90 3.16 0.33
CA ARG A 54 9.74 3.39 1.51
C ARG A 54 9.35 2.49 2.68
N ILE A 55 8.05 2.34 2.91
CA ILE A 55 7.55 1.50 4.00
C ILE A 55 7.91 0.04 3.75
N ILE A 56 7.72 -0.42 2.53
CA ILE A 56 8.00 -1.81 2.16
C ILE A 56 9.50 -2.09 2.24
N GLU A 57 10.33 -1.18 1.80
CA GLU A 57 11.78 -1.36 1.87
C GLU A 57 12.26 -1.45 3.32
N GLN A 58 11.71 -0.63 4.21
CA GLN A 58 12.08 -0.64 5.62
C GLN A 58 11.55 -1.85 6.36
N ALA A 59 10.30 -2.23 6.11
CA ALA A 59 9.63 -3.30 6.84
C ALA A 59 9.91 -4.68 6.26
N ALA A 60 10.19 -4.77 4.97
CA ALA A 60 10.39 -6.02 4.24
C ALA A 60 9.29 -7.05 4.56
N PRO A 61 8.00 -6.71 4.32
CA PRO A 61 6.91 -7.61 4.67
C PRO A 61 6.95 -8.89 3.85
N ALA A 62 6.55 -10.00 4.48
CA ALA A 62 6.46 -11.28 3.81
C ALA A 62 5.27 -11.34 2.85
N SER A 63 4.23 -10.55 3.13
CA SER A 63 3.02 -10.51 2.31
C SER A 63 2.36 -9.16 2.43
N VAL A 64 1.66 -8.74 1.38
CA VAL A 64 0.92 -7.49 1.33
C VAL A 64 -0.50 -7.80 0.89
N ALA A 65 -1.48 -7.31 1.65
CA ALA A 65 -2.89 -7.38 1.30
C ALA A 65 -3.40 -5.97 1.01
N VAL A 66 -4.16 -5.83 -0.07
CA VAL A 66 -4.74 -4.56 -0.47
C VAL A 66 -6.25 -4.71 -0.44
N GLU A 67 -6.91 -3.86 0.33
CA GLU A 67 -8.36 -3.85 0.41
C GLU A 67 -8.94 -3.17 -0.82
N GLU A 68 -9.99 -3.78 -1.40
CA GLU A 68 -10.68 -3.21 -2.55
C GLU A 68 -11.81 -2.32 -2.07
N LEU A 69 -11.77 -1.04 -2.46
CA LEU A 69 -12.79 -0.08 -2.08
C LEU A 69 -13.57 0.41 -3.29
N PHE A 70 -14.80 0.88 -3.05
CA PHE A 70 -15.74 1.32 -4.09
C PHE A 70 -15.61 2.80 -4.39
N PHE A 71 -14.42 3.34 -4.63
CA PHE A 71 -14.34 4.74 -4.99
C PHE A 71 -13.86 4.94 -6.42
N SER A 72 -12.68 4.62 -6.78
CA SER A 72 -12.20 4.73 -8.15
C SER A 72 -11.60 3.40 -8.57
N ARG A 73 -12.27 2.73 -9.48
CA ARG A 73 -11.79 1.44 -9.98
C ARG A 73 -10.38 1.56 -10.57
N ASN A 74 -10.15 2.62 -11.36
CA ASN A 74 -8.85 2.80 -11.99
C ASN A 74 -7.75 3.09 -10.96
N THR A 75 -8.06 3.90 -9.95
CA THR A 75 -7.12 4.21 -8.88
C THR A 75 -6.76 2.95 -8.09
N THR A 76 -7.77 2.17 -7.71
CA THR A 76 -7.57 0.92 -6.98
C THR A 76 -6.72 -0.06 -7.78
N THR A 77 -7.04 -0.22 -9.07
CA THR A 77 -6.30 -1.12 -9.95
C THR A 77 -4.84 -0.69 -10.08
N ALA A 78 -4.58 0.60 -10.28
CA ALA A 78 -3.22 1.10 -10.41
C ALA A 78 -2.39 0.81 -9.15
N ILE A 79 -2.97 1.03 -7.97
CA ILE A 79 -2.29 0.77 -6.71
C ILE A 79 -1.98 -0.72 -6.55
N VAL A 80 -2.96 -1.58 -6.84
CA VAL A 80 -2.77 -3.03 -6.77
C VAL A 80 -1.66 -3.49 -7.71
N GLU A 81 -1.65 -3.00 -8.94
CA GLU A 81 -0.64 -3.35 -9.94
C GLU A 81 0.77 -2.92 -9.49
N LEU A 82 0.89 -1.69 -8.97
CA LEU A 82 2.16 -1.19 -8.47
C LEU A 82 2.67 -2.03 -7.31
N MET A 83 1.78 -2.38 -6.38
CA MET A 83 2.15 -3.20 -5.24
C MET A 83 2.56 -4.60 -5.65
N TYR A 84 1.82 -5.19 -6.60
CA TYR A 84 2.16 -6.51 -7.14
C TYR A 84 3.56 -6.47 -7.77
N ALA A 85 3.82 -5.49 -8.61
CA ALA A 85 5.12 -5.37 -9.27
C ALA A 85 6.26 -5.21 -8.26
N PHE A 86 6.05 -4.41 -7.22
CA PHE A 86 7.07 -4.19 -6.20
C PHE A 86 7.35 -5.45 -5.39
N VAL A 87 6.31 -6.12 -4.92
CA VAL A 87 6.45 -7.30 -4.04
C VAL A 87 7.03 -8.49 -4.79
N THR A 88 6.58 -8.72 -6.00
CA THR A 88 7.00 -9.89 -6.79
C THR A 88 8.23 -9.63 -7.65
N GLY A 89 8.57 -8.38 -7.92
CA GLY A 89 9.61 -8.04 -8.87
C GLY A 89 9.23 -8.32 -10.31
N ASN A 90 7.96 -8.58 -10.59
CA ASN A 90 7.44 -8.89 -11.90
C ASN A 90 6.52 -7.78 -12.40
N ASP A 91 6.54 -7.56 -13.73
CA ASP A 91 5.58 -6.69 -14.37
C ASP A 91 4.18 -7.32 -14.26
N PRO A 92 3.16 -6.59 -13.76
CA PRO A 92 1.81 -7.12 -13.62
C PRO A 92 1.09 -7.33 -14.96
N MET A 93 1.64 -6.83 -16.03
CA MET A 93 1.03 -6.92 -17.36
C MET A 93 1.35 -8.26 -18.05
#